data_1326344d651e6ec2e239951728e48e1b
#
_entry.id   1326344d651e6ec2e239951728e48e1b
#
_cell.length_a   1.000
_cell.length_b   1.000
_cell.length_c   1.000
_cell.angle_alpha   90.00
_cell.angle_beta   90.00
_cell.angle_gamma   90.00
#
_symmetry.space_group_name_H-M   'P 1'
#
loop_
_entity.id
_entity.type
_entity.pdbx_description
1 polymer ?
#
loop_
_entity_poly.entity_id
_entity_poly.type
_entity_poly.pdbx_seq_one_letter_code
_entity_poly.pdbx_strand_id
1 'polypeptide(L)'
;MKMKRLKYQEQDCELTLKEGLKEYLDHIGPDAKLTGDENNGLDEGYRKFLLSHDCQHVIFGIALSLEEESVLDTYAIQGTSGIPWKKTFQYAFSGGELTKLYKKLYKDYGVMRIFSLVFRARKQKIMAWKRVKLMTKKWPWAIPEDYFSRTIKDLRDEYNIRVLSEEELYFEDPTYM
;
A
#
# COMPACT_ATOMS: atom_id res chain seq x y z
N MET A 1 -0.97 13.16 -17.64
CA MET A 1 -2.42 12.86 -17.54
C MET A 1 -2.72 12.57 -16.08
N LYS A 2 -3.63 13.30 -15.43
CA LYS A 2 -3.99 13.05 -14.03
C LYS A 2 -4.70 11.68 -13.95
N MET A 3 -4.15 10.72 -13.21
CA MET A 3 -4.85 9.44 -13.02
C MET A 3 -6.12 9.67 -12.20
N LYS A 4 -7.22 9.07 -12.64
CA LYS A 4 -8.49 9.14 -11.92
C LYS A 4 -8.34 8.40 -10.58
N ARG A 5 -8.76 9.05 -9.51
CA ARG A 5 -8.82 8.44 -8.18
C ARG A 5 -9.71 7.20 -8.20
N LEU A 6 -9.25 6.12 -7.60
CA LEU A 6 -10.00 4.88 -7.45
C LEU A 6 -10.99 4.99 -6.29
N LYS A 7 -12.06 4.22 -6.32
CA LYS A 7 -13.13 4.29 -5.31
C LYS A 7 -12.61 3.96 -3.91
N TYR A 8 -11.75 2.94 -3.79
CA TYR A 8 -11.19 2.58 -2.47
C TYR A 8 -10.37 3.71 -1.83
N GLN A 9 -9.93 4.70 -2.59
CA GLN A 9 -9.18 5.84 -2.06
C GLN A 9 -10.08 6.92 -1.44
N GLU A 10 -11.38 6.86 -1.65
CA GLU A 10 -12.35 7.78 -1.05
C GLU A 10 -12.56 7.43 0.43
N GLN A 11 -12.65 8.45 1.32
CA GLN A 11 -12.81 8.23 2.77
C GLN A 11 -14.01 7.36 3.09
N ASP A 12 -15.15 7.65 2.47
CA ASP A 12 -16.45 7.02 2.72
C ASP A 12 -16.76 5.92 1.69
N CYS A 13 -15.76 5.12 1.33
CA CYS A 13 -15.89 4.07 0.32
C CYS A 13 -16.78 2.93 0.83
N GLU A 14 -17.91 2.70 0.13
CA GLU A 14 -18.88 1.65 0.43
C GLU A 14 -18.52 0.27 -0.16
N LEU A 15 -17.43 0.16 -0.93
CA LEU A 15 -16.93 -1.15 -1.36
C LEU A 15 -16.49 -1.97 -0.14
N THR A 16 -16.73 -3.28 -0.21
CA THR A 16 -16.11 -4.21 0.74
C THR A 16 -14.58 -4.21 0.58
N LEU A 17 -13.84 -4.62 1.61
CA LEU A 17 -12.38 -4.74 1.51
C LEU A 17 -11.98 -5.65 0.34
N LYS A 18 -12.73 -6.73 0.08
CA LYS A 18 -12.52 -7.64 -1.06
C LYS A 18 -12.70 -6.93 -2.40
N GLU A 19 -13.75 -6.12 -2.55
CA GLU A 19 -14.00 -5.37 -3.79
C GLU A 19 -12.98 -4.26 -4.00
N GLY A 20 -12.59 -3.55 -2.94
CA GLY A 20 -11.54 -2.55 -3.01
C GLY A 20 -10.18 -3.15 -3.37
N LEU A 21 -9.86 -4.33 -2.81
CA LEU A 21 -8.66 -5.09 -3.17
C LEU A 21 -8.70 -5.51 -4.65
N LYS A 22 -9.85 -5.96 -5.14
CA LYS A 22 -10.01 -6.28 -6.56
C LYS A 22 -9.80 -5.04 -7.44
N GLU A 23 -10.39 -3.89 -7.08
CA GLU A 23 -10.19 -2.63 -7.81
C GLU A 23 -8.71 -2.23 -7.85
N TYR A 24 -8.00 -2.36 -6.72
CA TYR A 24 -6.57 -2.12 -6.62
C TYR A 24 -5.77 -3.05 -7.55
N LEU A 25 -5.99 -4.37 -7.45
CA LEU A 25 -5.30 -5.38 -8.27
C LEU A 25 -5.60 -5.23 -9.78
N ASP A 26 -6.81 -4.86 -10.14
CA ASP A 26 -7.16 -4.59 -11.54
C ASP A 26 -6.45 -3.35 -12.08
N HIS A 27 -6.19 -2.37 -11.22
CA HIS A 27 -5.46 -1.15 -11.58
C HIS A 27 -3.96 -1.38 -11.79
N ILE A 28 -3.31 -2.22 -10.97
CA ILE A 28 -1.88 -2.52 -11.12
C ILE A 28 -1.55 -3.40 -12.32
N GLY A 29 -2.56 -4.01 -12.93
CA GLY A 29 -2.40 -4.82 -14.13
C GLY A 29 -1.89 -6.24 -13.90
N PRO A 30 -1.85 -7.07 -14.96
CA PRO A 30 -1.54 -8.49 -14.85
C PRO A 30 -0.11 -8.79 -14.41
N ASP A 31 0.85 -7.95 -14.78
CA ASP A 31 2.28 -8.20 -14.48
C ASP A 31 2.61 -8.01 -12.98
N ALA A 32 1.77 -7.27 -12.25
CA ALA A 32 1.93 -7.04 -10.82
C ALA A 32 1.00 -7.92 -9.96
N LYS A 33 0.11 -8.71 -10.58
CA LYS A 33 -0.83 -9.61 -9.88
C LYS A 33 -0.15 -10.85 -9.32
N LEU A 34 0.84 -10.67 -8.45
CA LEU A 34 1.50 -11.79 -7.76
C LEU A 34 0.59 -12.49 -6.74
N THR A 35 -0.46 -11.79 -6.25
CA THR A 35 -1.34 -12.28 -5.18
C THR A 35 -2.52 -13.12 -5.65
N GLY A 36 -2.90 -13.03 -6.94
CA GLY A 36 -4.16 -13.62 -7.44
C GLY A 36 -4.03 -14.97 -8.16
N ASP A 37 -2.83 -15.42 -8.48
CA ASP A 37 -2.63 -16.68 -9.22
C ASP A 37 -2.06 -17.78 -8.30
N GLU A 38 -2.90 -18.77 -7.97
CA GLU A 38 -2.50 -19.92 -7.15
C GLU A 38 -1.39 -20.77 -7.79
N ASN A 39 -1.16 -20.61 -9.10
CA ASN A 39 -0.22 -21.42 -9.87
C ASN A 39 1.13 -20.74 -10.17
N ASN A 40 1.39 -19.55 -9.61
CA ASN A 40 2.62 -18.79 -9.94
C ASN A 40 3.89 -19.30 -9.23
N GLY A 41 3.84 -20.43 -8.51
CA GLY A 41 5.00 -21.03 -7.83
C GLY A 41 5.52 -20.26 -6.60
N LEU A 42 4.82 -19.22 -6.16
CA LEU A 42 5.18 -18.47 -4.97
C LEU A 42 4.86 -19.25 -3.70
N ASP A 43 5.74 -19.17 -2.71
CA ASP A 43 5.52 -19.68 -1.37
C ASP A 43 4.25 -19.07 -0.75
N GLU A 44 3.45 -19.89 -0.07
CA GLU A 44 2.20 -19.46 0.58
C GLU A 44 2.42 -18.33 1.59
N GLY A 45 3.55 -18.34 2.29
CA GLY A 45 3.91 -17.28 3.23
C GLY A 45 4.15 -15.94 2.53
N TYR A 46 4.75 -15.98 1.33
CA TYR A 46 4.96 -14.78 0.52
C TYR A 46 3.66 -14.23 -0.07
N ARG A 47 2.76 -15.11 -0.54
CA ARG A 47 1.41 -14.70 -0.99
C ARG A 47 0.61 -14.01 0.12
N LYS A 48 0.62 -14.58 1.34
CA LYS A 48 -0.02 -13.95 2.51
C LYS A 48 0.61 -12.61 2.87
N PHE A 49 1.91 -12.50 2.71
CA PHE A 49 2.64 -11.24 2.92
C PHE A 49 2.19 -10.17 1.93
N LEU A 50 2.13 -10.50 0.63
CA LEU A 50 1.67 -9.58 -0.41
C LEU A 50 0.20 -9.19 -0.20
N LEU A 51 -0.67 -10.15 0.09
CA LEU A 51 -2.09 -9.87 0.37
C LEU A 51 -2.25 -8.88 1.53
N SER A 52 -1.48 -9.07 2.61
CA SER A 52 -1.51 -8.14 3.75
C SER A 52 -1.02 -6.74 3.37
N HIS A 53 0.00 -6.64 2.53
CA HIS A 53 0.52 -5.39 1.99
C HIS A 53 -0.50 -4.70 1.09
N ASP A 54 -1.11 -5.43 0.15
CA ASP A 54 -2.10 -4.90 -0.78
C ASP A 54 -3.36 -4.40 -0.06
N CYS A 55 -3.79 -5.11 1.00
CA CYS A 55 -4.86 -4.62 1.87
C CYS A 55 -4.52 -3.30 2.56
N GLN A 56 -3.23 -2.99 2.81
CA GLN A 56 -2.84 -1.69 3.35
C GLN A 56 -3.00 -0.57 2.32
N HIS A 57 -2.68 -0.80 1.04
CA HIS A 57 -3.00 0.14 -0.02
C HIS A 57 -4.48 0.51 0.00
N VAL A 58 -5.34 -0.49 0.09
CA VAL A 58 -6.79 -0.30 0.10
C VAL A 58 -7.26 0.46 1.34
N ILE A 59 -6.87 0.00 2.54
CA ILE A 59 -7.40 0.58 3.78
C ILE A 59 -6.87 2.00 4.05
N PHE A 60 -5.63 2.30 3.66
CA PHE A 60 -5.04 3.63 3.81
C PHE A 60 -5.26 4.53 2.58
N GLY A 61 -5.91 4.03 1.52
CA GLY A 61 -6.30 4.81 0.34
C GLY A 61 -5.11 5.29 -0.51
N ILE A 62 -4.07 4.47 -0.62
CA ILE A 62 -2.82 4.79 -1.32
C ILE A 62 -2.74 4.00 -2.64
N ALA A 63 -2.30 4.65 -3.73
CA ALA A 63 -2.10 4.01 -5.03
C ALA A 63 -0.62 3.59 -5.25
N LEU A 64 -0.10 3.68 -6.48
CA LEU A 64 1.07 2.92 -6.95
C LEU A 64 2.27 3.75 -7.37
N SER A 65 2.27 5.07 -7.18
CA SER A 65 3.52 5.78 -7.43
C SER A 65 4.52 5.50 -6.31
N LEU A 66 5.81 5.56 -6.61
CA LEU A 66 6.85 5.37 -5.59
C LEU A 66 6.75 6.42 -4.46
N GLU A 67 6.30 7.62 -4.80
CA GLU A 67 6.02 8.67 -3.80
C GLU A 67 4.87 8.24 -2.86
N GLU A 68 3.80 7.68 -3.42
CA GLU A 68 2.66 7.17 -2.64
C GLU A 68 3.05 5.95 -1.82
N GLU A 69 3.86 5.03 -2.37
CA GLU A 69 4.44 3.90 -1.63
C GLU A 69 5.21 4.37 -0.40
N SER A 70 6.03 5.43 -0.55
CA SER A 70 6.73 6.03 0.59
C SER A 70 5.77 6.62 1.64
N VAL A 71 4.58 7.08 1.25
CA VAL A 71 3.52 7.52 2.18
C VAL A 71 2.88 6.31 2.86
N LEU A 72 2.60 5.24 2.10
CA LEU A 72 2.09 3.98 2.63
C LEU A 72 3.01 3.41 3.71
N ASP A 73 4.33 3.41 3.50
CA ASP A 73 5.31 3.01 4.51
C ASP A 73 5.11 3.75 5.83
N THR A 74 4.77 5.04 5.79
CA THR A 74 4.52 5.81 7.00
C THR A 74 3.26 5.35 7.73
N TYR A 75 2.17 5.09 7.00
CA TYR A 75 0.96 4.50 7.56
C TYR A 75 1.23 3.10 8.12
N ALA A 76 1.90 2.24 7.34
CA ALA A 76 2.19 0.86 7.70
C ALA A 76 3.03 0.76 8.97
N ILE A 77 4.19 1.41 9.00
CA ILE A 77 5.14 1.33 10.12
C ILE A 77 4.52 1.85 11.42
N GLN A 78 3.74 2.92 11.34
CA GLN A 78 3.20 3.57 12.52
C GLN A 78 1.79 3.08 12.88
N GLY A 79 0.97 2.75 11.88
CA GLY A 79 -0.46 2.45 12.02
C GLY A 79 -0.81 0.96 11.97
N THR A 80 0.15 0.07 11.70
CA THR A 80 -0.09 -1.37 11.63
C THR A 80 0.56 -2.12 12.79
N SER A 81 -0.10 -3.16 13.28
CA SER A 81 0.39 -4.07 14.32
C SER A 81 0.72 -5.44 13.73
N GLY A 82 1.68 -6.15 14.32
CA GLY A 82 2.00 -7.53 13.94
C GLY A 82 2.78 -7.66 12.62
N ILE A 83 3.43 -6.60 12.15
CA ILE A 83 4.28 -6.66 10.95
C ILE A 83 5.40 -7.68 11.20
N PRO A 84 5.55 -8.69 10.31
CA PRO A 84 6.57 -9.73 10.46
C PRO A 84 7.94 -9.23 9.97
N TRP A 85 8.57 -8.29 10.66
CA TRP A 85 9.79 -7.61 10.25
C TRP A 85 10.90 -8.54 9.75
N LYS A 86 11.07 -9.70 10.40
CA LYS A 86 12.07 -10.69 9.96
C LYS A 86 11.79 -11.18 8.55
N LYS A 87 10.52 -11.51 8.24
CA LYS A 87 10.10 -11.93 6.89
C LYS A 87 10.17 -10.78 5.90
N THR A 88 9.76 -9.58 6.30
CA THR A 88 9.86 -8.36 5.48
C THR A 88 11.29 -8.13 5.00
N PHE A 89 12.27 -8.15 5.92
CA PHE A 89 13.68 -8.05 5.55
C PHE A 89 14.16 -9.25 4.70
N GLN A 90 13.74 -10.46 5.04
CA GLN A 90 14.07 -11.64 4.26
C GLN A 90 13.60 -11.50 2.81
N TYR A 91 12.33 -11.13 2.58
CA TYR A 91 11.77 -10.96 1.24
C TYR A 91 12.43 -9.80 0.49
N ALA A 92 12.76 -8.70 1.17
CA ALA A 92 13.44 -7.56 0.56
C ALA A 92 14.87 -7.89 0.08
N PHE A 93 15.60 -8.78 0.77
CA PHE A 93 17.03 -9.03 0.52
C PHE A 93 17.37 -10.44 0.04
N SER A 94 16.41 -11.36 -0.07
CA SER A 94 16.65 -12.77 -0.45
C SER A 94 16.93 -13.02 -1.94
N GLY A 95 16.99 -11.99 -2.77
CA GLY A 95 17.15 -12.14 -4.22
C GLY A 95 15.85 -12.51 -4.96
N GLY A 96 14.72 -12.54 -4.28
CA GLY A 96 13.38 -12.78 -4.85
C GLY A 96 12.84 -11.62 -5.70
N GLU A 97 11.55 -11.65 -6.00
CA GLU A 97 10.89 -10.68 -6.88
C GLU A 97 11.04 -9.23 -6.42
N LEU A 98 10.96 -8.95 -5.11
CA LEU A 98 11.19 -7.61 -4.58
C LEU A 98 12.60 -7.10 -4.88
N THR A 99 13.61 -7.96 -4.74
CA THR A 99 15.00 -7.58 -5.08
C THR A 99 15.15 -7.26 -6.57
N LYS A 100 14.49 -8.04 -7.45
CA LYS A 100 14.47 -7.78 -8.90
C LYS A 100 13.76 -6.45 -9.20
N LEU A 101 12.63 -6.18 -8.54
CA LEU A 101 11.91 -4.93 -8.66
C LEU A 101 12.79 -3.73 -8.28
N TYR A 102 13.43 -3.76 -7.10
CA TYR A 102 14.33 -2.69 -6.68
C TYR A 102 15.51 -2.49 -7.65
N LYS A 103 16.12 -3.57 -8.15
CA LYS A 103 17.18 -3.47 -9.16
C LYS A 103 16.69 -2.82 -10.44
N LYS A 104 15.48 -3.16 -10.90
CA LYS A 104 14.84 -2.52 -12.06
C LYS A 104 14.62 -1.04 -11.80
N LEU A 105 14.04 -0.67 -10.66
CA LEU A 105 13.80 0.73 -10.28
C LEU A 105 15.09 1.55 -10.24
N TYR A 106 16.17 1.01 -9.65
CA TYR A 106 17.48 1.68 -9.66
C TYR A 106 18.05 1.84 -11.06
N LYS A 107 17.84 0.85 -11.94
CA LYS A 107 18.28 0.91 -13.33
C LYS A 107 17.49 1.94 -14.13
N ASP A 108 16.15 1.96 -13.96
CA ASP A 108 15.24 2.77 -14.79
C ASP A 108 15.22 4.24 -14.35
N TYR A 109 15.31 4.50 -13.05
CA TYR A 109 15.16 5.85 -12.48
C TYR A 109 16.45 6.42 -11.85
N GLY A 110 17.44 5.59 -11.61
CA GLY A 110 18.70 5.98 -10.98
C GLY A 110 18.59 6.20 -9.46
N VAL A 111 19.74 6.07 -8.80
CA VAL A 111 19.84 6.13 -7.33
C VAL A 111 19.38 7.49 -6.78
N MET A 112 19.74 8.58 -7.45
CA MET A 112 19.39 9.94 -7.02
C MET A 112 17.88 10.17 -7.02
N ARG A 113 17.14 9.66 -8.02
CA ARG A 113 15.68 9.78 -8.09
C ARG A 113 15.05 9.00 -6.93
N ILE A 114 15.47 7.78 -6.68
CA ILE A 114 14.97 6.94 -5.58
C ILE A 114 15.22 7.61 -4.22
N PHE A 115 16.42 8.15 -3.97
CA PHE A 115 16.69 8.88 -2.74
C PHE A 115 15.86 10.15 -2.60
N SER A 116 15.59 10.85 -3.70
CA SER A 116 14.76 12.07 -3.69
C SER A 116 13.30 11.83 -3.29
N LEU A 117 12.78 10.58 -3.45
CA LEU A 117 11.40 10.24 -3.11
C LEU A 117 11.04 10.57 -1.66
N VAL A 118 11.96 10.32 -0.72
CA VAL A 118 11.75 10.61 0.70
C VAL A 118 11.50 12.11 0.92
N PHE A 119 12.23 12.98 0.22
CA PHE A 119 12.06 14.43 0.31
C PHE A 119 10.83 14.91 -0.45
N ARG A 120 10.55 14.36 -1.62
CA ARG A 120 9.39 14.69 -2.44
C ARG A 120 8.07 14.36 -1.72
N ALA A 121 8.00 13.23 -1.03
CA ALA A 121 6.83 12.79 -0.27
C ALA A 121 6.78 13.36 1.17
N ARG A 122 7.73 14.18 1.60
CA ARG A 122 7.86 14.63 3.00
C ARG A 122 6.59 15.27 3.56
N LYS A 123 5.93 16.12 2.78
CA LYS A 123 4.69 16.81 3.21
C LYS A 123 3.59 15.78 3.47
N GLN A 124 3.38 14.87 2.54
CA GLN A 124 2.37 13.82 2.60
C GLN A 124 2.66 12.83 3.76
N LYS A 125 3.92 12.47 3.96
CA LYS A 125 4.35 11.62 5.08
C LYS A 125 4.05 12.26 6.45
N ILE A 126 4.27 13.56 6.60
CA ILE A 126 3.92 14.28 7.83
C ILE A 126 2.41 14.27 8.06
N MET A 127 1.61 14.43 6.98
CA MET A 127 0.15 14.37 7.09
C MET A 127 -0.32 12.95 7.45
N ALA A 128 0.23 11.92 6.80
CA ALA A 128 -0.04 10.52 7.13
C ALA A 128 0.29 10.21 8.60
N TRP A 129 1.46 10.61 9.06
CA TRP A 129 1.87 10.43 10.45
C TRP A 129 0.91 11.10 11.46
N LYS A 130 0.44 12.33 11.17
CA LYS A 130 -0.56 13.02 12.00
C LYS A 130 -1.86 12.23 12.06
N ARG A 131 -2.31 11.64 10.95
CA ARG A 131 -3.54 10.84 10.88
C ARG A 131 -3.42 9.51 11.62
N VAL A 132 -2.28 8.83 11.50
CA VAL A 132 -2.02 7.62 12.27
C VAL A 132 -2.14 7.87 13.78
N LYS A 133 -1.73 9.03 14.28
CA LYS A 133 -1.88 9.38 15.70
C LYS A 133 -3.33 9.55 16.15
N LEU A 134 -4.26 9.74 15.22
CA LEU A 134 -5.69 9.83 15.51
C LEU A 134 -6.37 8.45 15.50
N MET A 135 -5.68 7.40 15.02
CA MET A 135 -6.23 6.05 15.02
C MET A 135 -6.50 5.58 16.45
N THR A 136 -7.65 4.96 16.66
CA THR A 136 -8.07 4.41 17.96
C THR A 136 -7.33 3.13 18.32
N LYS A 137 -6.94 2.36 17.30
CA LYS A 137 -6.15 1.12 17.37
C LYS A 137 -5.37 0.91 16.08
N LYS A 138 -4.33 0.09 16.14
CA LYS A 138 -3.54 -0.22 14.94
C LYS A 138 -4.23 -1.25 14.06
N TRP A 139 -4.15 -1.06 12.73
CA TRP A 139 -4.60 -2.03 11.74
C TRP A 139 -3.82 -3.34 11.87
N PRO A 140 -4.47 -4.53 11.84
CA PRO A 140 -3.75 -5.80 11.92
C PRO A 140 -3.02 -6.10 10.59
N TRP A 141 -1.75 -6.55 10.67
CA TRP A 141 -1.06 -7.08 9.50
C TRP A 141 -1.74 -8.35 8.97
N ALA A 142 -1.99 -9.31 9.85
CA ALA A 142 -2.77 -10.49 9.51
C ALA A 142 -4.26 -10.12 9.50
N ILE A 143 -4.82 -9.99 8.32
CA ILE A 143 -6.19 -9.53 8.12
C ILE A 143 -7.17 -10.62 8.57
N PRO A 144 -8.11 -10.36 9.50
CA PRO A 144 -9.17 -11.28 9.84
C PRO A 144 -10.06 -11.58 8.63
N GLU A 145 -10.49 -12.83 8.49
CA GLU A 145 -11.27 -13.30 7.32
C GLU A 145 -12.59 -12.53 7.16
N ASP A 146 -13.27 -12.21 8.26
CA ASP A 146 -14.51 -11.43 8.26
C ASP A 146 -14.36 -10.02 7.73
N TYR A 147 -13.14 -9.43 7.75
CA TYR A 147 -12.89 -8.07 7.24
C TYR A 147 -13.11 -7.97 5.73
N PHE A 148 -12.89 -9.06 4.98
CA PHE A 148 -13.07 -9.05 3.53
C PHE A 148 -14.52 -8.83 3.09
N SER A 149 -15.50 -9.12 3.96
CA SER A 149 -16.94 -8.88 3.72
C SER A 149 -17.44 -7.55 4.26
N ARG A 150 -16.64 -6.82 5.04
CA ARG A 150 -17.00 -5.51 5.61
C ARG A 150 -16.67 -4.38 4.65
N THR A 151 -17.43 -3.27 4.73
CA THR A 151 -17.13 -2.10 3.93
C THR A 151 -15.83 -1.43 4.39
N ILE A 152 -15.11 -0.84 3.44
CA ILE A 152 -13.89 -0.06 3.72
C ILE A 152 -14.22 1.09 4.67
N LYS A 153 -15.39 1.73 4.46
CA LYS A 153 -15.89 2.78 5.35
C LYS A 153 -16.03 2.31 6.79
N ASP A 154 -16.74 1.20 7.04
CA ASP A 154 -16.94 0.66 8.39
C ASP A 154 -15.63 0.32 9.08
N LEU A 155 -14.70 -0.30 8.33
CA LEU A 155 -13.37 -0.62 8.83
C LEU A 155 -12.59 0.65 9.19
N ARG A 156 -12.60 1.66 8.34
CA ARG A 156 -11.95 2.95 8.61
C ARG A 156 -12.55 3.67 9.80
N ASP A 157 -13.87 3.67 9.93
CA ASP A 157 -14.56 4.29 11.07
C ASP A 157 -14.21 3.58 12.38
N GLU A 158 -14.20 2.24 12.39
CA GLU A 158 -13.80 1.45 13.57
C GLU A 158 -12.38 1.74 14.05
N TYR A 159 -11.45 1.92 13.13
CA TYR A 159 -10.04 2.20 13.42
C TYR A 159 -9.71 3.70 13.52
N ASN A 160 -10.68 4.57 13.23
CA ASN A 160 -10.50 5.99 13.00
C ASN A 160 -9.38 6.29 11.98
N ILE A 161 -9.37 5.53 10.87
CA ILE A 161 -8.44 5.74 9.76
C ILE A 161 -8.95 6.89 8.92
N ARG A 162 -8.09 7.88 8.68
CA ARG A 162 -8.36 9.04 7.81
C ARG A 162 -7.38 9.01 6.64
N VAL A 163 -7.92 8.84 5.42
CA VAL A 163 -7.12 8.81 4.20
C VAL A 163 -6.75 10.22 3.74
N LEU A 164 -5.66 10.37 3.01
CA LEU A 164 -5.29 11.63 2.37
C LEU A 164 -6.26 11.92 1.20
N SER A 165 -6.69 13.18 1.05
CA SER A 165 -7.50 13.58 -0.09
C SER A 165 -6.68 13.53 -1.39
N GLU A 166 -7.36 13.63 -2.55
CA GLU A 166 -6.69 13.69 -3.85
C GLU A 166 -5.71 14.86 -3.94
N GLU A 167 -6.07 16.00 -3.39
CA GLU A 167 -5.22 17.20 -3.38
C GLU A 167 -4.01 17.04 -2.46
N GLU A 168 -4.19 16.36 -1.33
CA GLU A 168 -3.12 16.08 -0.38
C GLU A 168 -2.13 15.05 -0.89
N LEU A 169 -2.58 14.05 -1.67
CA LEU A 169 -1.75 13.03 -2.31
C LEU A 169 -1.17 13.48 -3.66
N TYR A 170 -1.44 14.71 -4.10
CA TYR A 170 -0.94 15.18 -5.37
C TYR A 170 0.59 15.29 -5.38
N PHE A 171 1.19 14.73 -6.42
CA PHE A 171 2.60 14.87 -6.78
C PHE A 171 2.69 15.42 -8.21
N GLU A 172 3.56 16.41 -8.43
CA GLU A 172 3.67 17.11 -9.72
C GLU A 172 4.18 16.19 -10.84
N ASP A 173 5.09 15.28 -10.51
CA ASP A 173 5.68 14.31 -11.45
C ASP A 173 5.86 12.97 -10.73
N PRO A 174 4.79 12.18 -10.56
CA PRO A 174 4.86 10.91 -9.85
C PRO A 174 5.64 9.86 -10.65
N THR A 175 6.38 9.01 -9.92
CA THR A 175 7.18 7.93 -10.48
C THR A 175 6.39 6.62 -10.35
N TYR A 176 5.91 6.07 -11.47
CA TYR A 176 5.14 4.82 -11.47
C TYR A 176 6.05 3.60 -11.58
N MET A 177 5.64 2.51 -10.91
CA MET A 177 6.29 1.20 -10.97
C MET A 177 5.96 0.43 -12.24
#